data_a05ec6bae4d6bbd8ab6eb2acc2cfe9b2
#
_entry.id   a05ec6bae4d6bbd8ab6eb2acc2cfe9b2
#
_cell.length_a   1.000
_cell.length_b   1.000
_cell.length_c   1.000
_cell.angle_alpha   90.00
_cell.angle_beta   90.00
_cell.angle_gamma   90.00
#
_symmetry.space_group_name_H-M   'P 1'
#
loop_
_entity.id
_entity.type
_entity.pdbx_description
1 polymer ?
#
loop_
_entity_poly.entity_id
_entity_poly.type
_entity_poly.pdbx_seq_one_letter_code
_entity_poly.pdbx_strand_id
1 'polypeptide(L)'
;MAGLLAAVATLPAMAQQNAAAAGGASNQVARPYTINPGDQIEVYVWGEERLQRSIRVLPDGSFSFPLVGRIVAQGMLPEQVQTAISNGLASQYRGEPPQVTVSVETPSGFTFSVVGRVRGPSSFTPGRYVNLVEAIAMAGGPDEFANLDNVTIIRKNGNELSALRFRLGGAMKGNLSEEAARAIPQIQTGDTVIVP
;
A
#
# COMPACT_ATOMS: atom_id res chain seq x y z
N MET A 1 -86.98 5.30 -6.69
CA MET A 1 -85.98 4.46 -5.95
C MET A 1 -84.62 4.86 -6.51
N ALA A 2 -83.94 5.69 -5.77
CA ALA A 2 -82.65 6.25 -6.16
C ALA A 2 -81.49 5.40 -5.66
N GLY A 3 -80.67 4.92 -6.59
CA GLY A 3 -79.45 4.20 -6.27
C GLY A 3 -78.26 5.12 -6.39
N LEU A 4 -77.65 5.44 -5.28
CA LEU A 4 -76.47 6.31 -5.19
C LEU A 4 -75.22 5.45 -5.47
N LEU A 5 -74.51 5.68 -6.60
CA LEU A 5 -73.20 5.11 -6.87
C LEU A 5 -72.15 6.01 -6.25
N ALA A 6 -71.44 5.51 -5.23
CA ALA A 6 -70.25 6.16 -4.68
C ALA A 6 -69.01 5.81 -5.54
N ALA A 7 -68.45 6.81 -6.17
CA ALA A 7 -67.18 6.69 -6.85
C ALA A 7 -66.03 6.80 -5.86
N VAL A 8 -65.30 5.69 -5.68
CA VAL A 8 -64.04 5.70 -4.93
C VAL A 8 -62.94 6.14 -5.84
N ALA A 9 -62.42 7.34 -5.60
CA ALA A 9 -61.24 7.88 -6.28
C ALA A 9 -59.97 7.28 -5.65
N THR A 10 -59.28 6.39 -6.37
CA THR A 10 -57.98 5.89 -6.01
C THR A 10 -56.89 6.89 -6.42
N LEU A 11 -56.26 7.51 -5.45
CA LEU A 11 -55.01 8.31 -5.64
C LEU A 11 -53.85 7.40 -5.99
N PRO A 12 -53.05 7.70 -7.02
CA PRO A 12 -51.82 6.97 -7.27
C PRO A 12 -50.79 7.40 -6.22
N ALA A 13 -50.27 6.44 -5.46
CA ALA A 13 -49.13 6.62 -4.62
C ALA A 13 -47.91 6.92 -5.47
N MET A 14 -47.43 8.15 -5.40
CA MET A 14 -46.11 8.54 -5.91
C MET A 14 -45.07 7.79 -5.13
N ALA A 15 -44.56 6.69 -5.73
CA ALA A 15 -43.38 6.03 -5.25
C ALA A 15 -42.18 6.99 -5.39
N GLN A 16 -41.76 7.55 -4.25
CA GLN A 16 -40.50 8.28 -4.12
C GLN A 16 -39.36 7.29 -4.37
N GLN A 17 -38.88 7.25 -5.61
CA GLN A 17 -37.60 6.63 -5.93
C GLN A 17 -36.51 7.51 -5.31
N ASN A 18 -36.15 7.17 -4.05
CA ASN A 18 -34.90 7.56 -3.45
C ASN A 18 -33.79 6.81 -4.21
N ALA A 19 -33.34 7.40 -5.32
CA ALA A 19 -32.08 7.00 -5.95
C ALA A 19 -30.99 7.36 -4.96
N ALA A 20 -30.68 6.42 -4.06
CA ALA A 20 -29.44 6.45 -3.33
C ALA A 20 -28.32 6.50 -4.35
N ALA A 21 -27.71 7.67 -4.48
CA ALA A 21 -26.43 7.82 -5.16
C ALA A 21 -25.44 6.88 -4.42
N ALA A 22 -25.37 5.66 -4.93
CA ALA A 22 -24.26 4.77 -4.62
C ALA A 22 -23.03 5.46 -5.21
N GLY A 23 -22.39 6.30 -4.38
CA GLY A 23 -21.05 6.78 -4.63
C GLY A 23 -20.20 5.55 -4.92
N GLY A 24 -19.83 5.38 -6.20
CA GLY A 24 -18.89 4.35 -6.61
C GLY A 24 -17.60 4.55 -5.83
N ALA A 25 -17.48 3.87 -4.69
CA ALA A 25 -16.18 3.63 -4.11
C ALA A 25 -15.38 2.95 -5.23
N SER A 26 -14.53 3.71 -5.89
CA SER A 26 -13.52 3.18 -6.79
C SER A 26 -12.77 2.14 -5.96
N ASN A 27 -13.04 0.88 -6.25
CA ASN A 27 -12.36 -0.25 -5.65
C ASN A 27 -10.91 -0.19 -6.16
N GLN A 28 -10.12 0.72 -5.58
CA GLN A 28 -8.68 0.68 -5.73
C GLN A 28 -8.29 -0.64 -5.08
N VAL A 29 -8.13 -1.67 -5.92
CA VAL A 29 -7.53 -2.93 -5.49
C VAL A 29 -6.21 -2.54 -4.84
N ALA A 30 -6.18 -2.58 -3.52
CA ALA A 30 -5.00 -2.25 -2.76
C ALA A 30 -3.87 -3.13 -3.31
N ARG A 31 -2.78 -2.53 -3.76
CA ARG A 31 -1.63 -3.32 -4.25
C ARG A 31 -1.19 -4.23 -3.12
N PRO A 32 -1.05 -5.53 -3.39
CA PRO A 32 -0.58 -6.44 -2.37
C PRO A 32 0.81 -5.99 -1.88
N TYR A 33 1.05 -6.17 -0.60
CA TYR A 33 2.32 -5.79 0.01
C TYR A 33 3.45 -6.68 -0.53
N THR A 34 4.52 -6.05 -1.01
CA THR A 34 5.76 -6.74 -1.38
C THR A 34 6.81 -6.55 -0.29
N ILE A 35 7.52 -7.63 0.01
CA ILE A 35 8.53 -7.65 1.07
C ILE A 35 9.68 -6.69 0.72
N ASN A 36 10.09 -5.90 1.70
CA ASN A 36 11.18 -4.93 1.59
C ASN A 36 12.35 -5.30 2.52
N PRO A 37 13.58 -4.88 2.20
CA PRO A 37 14.70 -4.97 3.14
C PRO A 37 14.37 -4.27 4.47
N GLY A 38 14.63 -4.95 5.58
CA GLY A 38 14.29 -4.46 6.92
C GLY A 38 12.97 -4.98 7.47
N ASP A 39 12.09 -5.55 6.63
CA ASP A 39 10.87 -6.17 7.11
C ASP A 39 11.15 -7.36 8.04
N GLN A 40 10.27 -7.55 9.00
CA GLN A 40 10.23 -8.73 9.84
C GLN A 40 9.14 -9.65 9.34
N ILE A 41 9.54 -10.85 8.93
CA ILE A 41 8.65 -11.91 8.46
C ILE A 41 8.61 -13.05 9.45
N GLU A 42 7.45 -13.62 9.66
CA GLU A 42 7.27 -14.85 10.41
C GLU A 42 7.05 -16.00 9.43
N VAL A 43 7.82 -17.06 9.60
CA VAL A 43 7.67 -18.29 8.83
C VAL A 43 7.18 -19.38 9.76
N TYR A 44 6.02 -19.92 9.48
CA TYR A 44 5.43 -21.05 10.16
C TYR A 44 5.44 -22.29 9.26
N VAL A 45 5.99 -23.40 9.76
CA VAL A 45 6.04 -24.68 9.05
C VAL A 45 5.22 -25.70 9.84
N TRP A 46 4.13 -26.18 9.25
CA TRP A 46 3.20 -27.09 9.92
C TRP A 46 3.90 -28.40 10.32
N GLY A 47 3.79 -28.74 11.62
CA GLY A 47 4.40 -29.97 12.18
C GLY A 47 5.89 -29.85 12.48
N GLU A 48 6.53 -28.71 12.21
CA GLU A 48 7.99 -28.51 12.38
C GLU A 48 8.30 -27.28 13.24
N GLU A 49 8.06 -27.35 14.55
CA GLU A 49 8.30 -26.23 15.48
C GLU A 49 9.74 -25.68 15.41
N ARG A 50 10.72 -26.54 15.07
CA ARG A 50 12.14 -26.14 14.96
C ARG A 50 12.40 -25.21 13.76
N LEU A 51 11.52 -25.19 12.78
CA LEU A 51 11.62 -24.34 11.60
C LEU A 51 10.81 -23.04 11.73
N GLN A 52 9.91 -22.97 12.74
CA GLN A 52 9.15 -21.77 13.01
C GLN A 52 10.05 -20.67 13.56
N ARG A 53 10.04 -19.48 12.92
CA ARG A 53 10.84 -18.34 13.36
C ARG A 53 10.44 -17.03 12.75
N SER A 54 10.71 -15.97 13.47
CA SER A 54 10.68 -14.60 12.96
C SER A 54 12.07 -14.24 12.42
N ILE A 55 12.11 -13.70 11.19
CA ILE A 55 13.32 -13.42 10.44
C ILE A 55 13.27 -12.00 9.90
N ARG A 56 14.35 -11.25 10.06
CA ARG A 56 14.50 -9.95 9.44
C ARG A 56 15.13 -10.09 8.05
N VAL A 57 14.53 -9.44 7.06
CA VAL A 57 15.09 -9.33 5.71
C VAL A 57 16.30 -8.40 5.74
N LEU A 58 17.42 -8.89 5.23
CA LEU A 58 18.69 -8.17 5.21
C LEU A 58 18.65 -6.99 4.22
N PRO A 59 19.59 -6.02 4.32
CA PRO A 59 19.67 -4.88 3.40
C PRO A 59 19.85 -5.26 1.92
N ASP A 60 20.39 -6.45 1.65
CA ASP A 60 20.51 -7.01 0.30
C ASP A 60 19.23 -7.66 -0.22
N GLY A 61 18.13 -7.54 0.54
CA GLY A 61 16.82 -8.09 0.20
C GLY A 61 16.69 -9.59 0.40
N SER A 62 17.67 -10.24 1.03
CA SER A 62 17.65 -11.68 1.27
C SER A 62 17.53 -12.05 2.75
N PHE A 63 17.21 -13.29 3.01
CA PHE A 63 17.31 -13.92 4.32
C PHE A 63 17.75 -15.37 4.18
N SER A 64 18.19 -15.99 5.28
CA SER A 64 18.55 -17.40 5.31
C SER A 64 17.52 -18.20 6.08
N PHE A 65 17.05 -19.30 5.49
CA PHE A 65 16.12 -20.22 6.11
C PHE A 65 16.77 -21.61 6.30
N PRO A 66 16.56 -22.28 7.45
CA PRO A 66 17.15 -23.61 7.68
C PRO A 66 16.76 -24.60 6.60
N LEU A 67 17.68 -25.47 6.22
CA LEU A 67 17.54 -26.50 5.20
C LEU A 67 17.37 -26.00 3.77
N VAL A 68 16.94 -24.75 3.56
CA VAL A 68 16.72 -24.13 2.24
C VAL A 68 17.90 -23.23 1.84
N GLY A 69 18.52 -22.57 2.81
CA GLY A 69 19.60 -21.64 2.56
C GLY A 69 19.13 -20.21 2.29
N ARG A 70 19.83 -19.49 1.41
CA ARG A 70 19.56 -18.08 1.10
C ARG A 70 18.38 -17.94 0.13
N ILE A 71 17.46 -17.07 0.49
CA ILE A 71 16.27 -16.71 -0.30
C ILE A 71 16.29 -15.20 -0.52
N VAL A 72 16.09 -14.74 -1.77
CA VAL A 72 15.91 -13.32 -2.09
C VAL A 72 14.42 -13.02 -2.03
N ALA A 73 14.01 -12.23 -1.05
CA ALA A 73 12.60 -11.92 -0.78
C ALA A 73 12.18 -10.51 -1.24
N GLN A 74 13.13 -9.62 -1.49
CA GLN A 74 12.84 -8.24 -1.90
C GLN A 74 11.97 -8.20 -3.15
N GLY A 75 10.84 -7.47 -3.06
CA GLY A 75 9.88 -7.32 -4.15
C GLY A 75 8.95 -8.51 -4.35
N MET A 76 9.14 -9.62 -3.62
CA MET A 76 8.27 -10.79 -3.65
C MET A 76 7.04 -10.58 -2.76
N LEU A 77 5.95 -11.24 -3.12
CA LEU A 77 4.79 -11.40 -2.25
C LEU A 77 5.08 -12.47 -1.17
N PRO A 78 4.45 -12.41 0.01
CA PRO A 78 4.59 -13.45 1.03
C PRO A 78 4.33 -14.86 0.49
N GLU A 79 3.32 -15.02 -0.39
CA GLU A 79 2.96 -16.29 -1.00
C GLU A 79 4.06 -16.83 -1.95
N GLN A 80 4.81 -15.93 -2.59
CA GLN A 80 5.94 -16.33 -3.45
C GLN A 80 7.10 -16.82 -2.61
N VAL A 81 7.37 -16.17 -1.47
CA VAL A 81 8.38 -16.61 -0.51
C VAL A 81 7.99 -17.94 0.12
N GLN A 82 6.71 -18.11 0.48
CA GLN A 82 6.17 -19.38 0.95
C GLN A 82 6.44 -20.50 -0.04
N THR A 83 6.18 -20.28 -1.32
CA THR A 83 6.42 -21.26 -2.39
C THR A 83 7.92 -21.58 -2.51
N ALA A 84 8.78 -20.56 -2.43
CA ALA A 84 10.22 -20.75 -2.49
C ALA A 84 10.74 -21.62 -1.33
N ILE A 85 10.24 -21.38 -0.11
CA ILE A 85 10.59 -22.18 1.07
C ILE A 85 10.08 -23.61 0.91
N SER A 86 8.81 -23.80 0.53
CA SER A 86 8.21 -25.13 0.34
C SER A 86 8.99 -25.95 -0.68
N ASN A 87 9.33 -25.36 -1.84
CA ASN A 87 10.14 -26.02 -2.86
C ASN A 87 11.54 -26.38 -2.36
N GLY A 88 12.17 -25.50 -1.57
CA GLY A 88 13.48 -25.76 -0.98
C GLY A 88 13.44 -26.91 0.03
N LEU A 89 12.35 -27.02 0.80
CA LEU A 89 12.16 -28.10 1.79
C LEU A 89 11.81 -29.44 1.11
N ALA A 90 11.21 -29.45 -0.07
CA ALA A 90 10.73 -30.65 -0.73
C ALA A 90 11.82 -31.74 -0.87
N SER A 91 13.09 -31.35 -1.08
CA SER A 91 14.22 -32.28 -1.19
C SER A 91 14.61 -32.93 0.14
N GLN A 92 14.15 -32.38 1.27
CA GLN A 92 14.51 -32.87 2.61
C GLN A 92 13.47 -33.85 3.18
N TYR A 93 12.31 -33.96 2.54
CA TYR A 93 11.19 -34.79 3.00
C TYR A 93 10.97 -35.99 2.06
N ARG A 94 10.73 -37.16 2.66
CA ARG A 94 10.29 -38.35 1.94
C ARG A 94 8.76 -38.36 1.91
N GLY A 95 8.17 -37.78 0.86
CA GLY A 95 6.72 -37.65 0.71
C GLY A 95 6.31 -36.20 0.45
N GLU A 96 5.11 -35.82 0.88
CA GLU A 96 4.60 -34.46 0.72
C GLU A 96 5.35 -33.48 1.61
N PRO A 97 5.86 -32.36 1.07
CA PRO A 97 6.55 -31.34 1.89
C PRO A 97 5.57 -30.68 2.87
N PRO A 98 6.06 -30.22 4.04
CA PRO A 98 5.20 -29.58 5.03
C PRO A 98 4.61 -28.29 4.49
N GLN A 99 3.40 -27.96 4.97
CA GLN A 99 2.73 -26.72 4.64
C GLN A 99 3.47 -25.54 5.29
N VAL A 100 3.83 -24.54 4.49
CA VAL A 100 4.53 -23.34 4.93
C VAL A 100 3.58 -22.17 4.88
N THR A 101 3.60 -21.30 5.88
CA THR A 101 2.91 -20.00 5.88
C THR A 101 3.94 -18.91 6.15
N VAL A 102 3.88 -17.84 5.36
CA VAL A 102 4.74 -16.66 5.53
C VAL A 102 3.86 -15.45 5.76
N SER A 103 4.10 -14.76 6.87
CA SER A 103 3.40 -13.52 7.25
C SER A 103 4.40 -12.38 7.41
N VAL A 104 4.02 -11.16 7.04
CA VAL A 104 4.78 -9.97 7.38
C VAL A 104 4.32 -9.49 8.75
N GLU A 105 5.18 -9.68 9.77
CA GLU A 105 4.88 -9.29 11.14
C GLU A 105 5.00 -7.78 11.33
N THR A 106 6.09 -7.21 10.82
CA THR A 106 6.34 -5.78 10.91
C THR A 106 6.87 -5.25 9.57
N PRO A 107 6.06 -4.47 8.83
CA PRO A 107 6.45 -3.89 7.54
C PRO A 107 7.34 -2.66 7.75
N SER A 108 8.50 -2.84 8.40
CA SER A 108 9.44 -1.76 8.73
C SER A 108 10.36 -1.37 7.57
N GLY A 109 10.38 -2.14 6.52
CA GLY A 109 11.18 -1.86 5.32
C GLY A 109 10.57 -0.79 4.40
N PHE A 110 9.27 -0.47 4.56
CA PHE A 110 8.66 0.62 3.80
C PHE A 110 8.96 1.96 4.47
N THR A 111 10.04 2.60 4.02
CA THR A 111 10.51 3.89 4.55
C THR A 111 10.68 4.90 3.43
N PHE A 112 10.40 6.18 3.73
CA PHE A 112 10.68 7.31 2.86
C PHE A 112 11.04 8.54 3.68
N SER A 113 11.63 9.55 3.04
CA SER A 113 12.01 10.80 3.69
C SER A 113 11.31 11.98 3.05
N VAL A 114 10.94 12.97 3.86
CA VAL A 114 10.42 14.26 3.39
C VAL A 114 11.34 15.35 3.91
N VAL A 115 11.82 16.18 3.01
CA VAL A 115 12.77 17.27 3.32
C VAL A 115 12.38 18.57 2.62
N GLY A 116 12.96 19.68 3.06
CA GLY A 116 12.71 21.01 2.50
C GLY A 116 11.63 21.77 3.25
N ARG A 117 10.78 22.51 2.53
CA ARG A 117 9.78 23.43 3.07
C ARG A 117 8.51 22.71 3.56
N VAL A 118 8.67 21.87 4.59
CA VAL A 118 7.60 21.23 5.34
C VAL A 118 7.78 21.52 6.83
N ARG A 119 6.72 21.43 7.60
CA ARG A 119 6.76 21.77 9.04
C ARG A 119 7.57 20.78 9.87
N GLY A 120 7.66 19.53 9.45
CA GLY A 120 8.37 18.46 10.17
C GLY A 120 9.16 17.58 9.21
N PRO A 121 10.30 18.06 8.64
CA PRO A 121 11.15 17.22 7.80
C PRO A 121 11.65 16.02 8.60
N SER A 122 11.44 14.81 8.09
CA SER A 122 11.82 13.56 8.76
C SER A 122 11.80 12.38 7.81
N SER A 123 12.25 11.23 8.30
CA SER A 123 12.01 9.93 7.69
C SER A 123 10.82 9.26 8.34
N PHE A 124 9.99 8.60 7.54
CA PHE A 124 8.72 8.01 7.95
C PHE A 124 8.68 6.53 7.60
N THR A 125 8.03 5.74 8.49
CA THR A 125 7.78 4.30 8.30
C THR A 125 6.28 4.05 8.59
N PRO A 126 5.40 4.34 7.62
CA PRO A 126 3.95 4.37 7.88
C PRO A 126 3.28 3.01 8.03
N GLY A 127 3.95 1.90 7.71
CA GLY A 127 3.36 0.55 7.73
C GLY A 127 2.28 0.30 6.67
N ARG A 128 1.99 1.26 5.80
CA ARG A 128 1.06 1.19 4.67
C ARG A 128 1.59 1.99 3.48
N TYR A 129 1.10 1.69 2.30
CA TYR A 129 1.39 2.54 1.15
C TYR A 129 0.76 3.92 1.30
N VAL A 130 1.50 4.94 0.91
CA VAL A 130 1.08 6.35 0.93
C VAL A 130 1.35 6.99 -0.42
N ASN A 131 0.54 7.97 -0.79
CA ASN A 131 0.77 8.80 -1.96
C ASN A 131 1.59 10.07 -1.59
N LEU A 132 2.00 10.82 -2.60
CA LEU A 132 2.82 12.01 -2.40
C LEU A 132 2.16 13.08 -1.52
N VAL A 133 0.83 13.24 -1.62
CA VAL A 133 0.09 14.22 -0.80
C VAL A 133 0.04 13.76 0.67
N GLU A 134 -0.22 12.46 0.89
CA GLU A 134 -0.18 11.87 2.24
C GLU A 134 1.21 11.97 2.86
N ALA A 135 2.28 11.76 2.07
CA ALA A 135 3.66 11.89 2.56
C ALA A 135 3.96 13.31 3.06
N ILE A 136 3.54 14.34 2.33
CA ILE A 136 3.69 15.74 2.75
C ILE A 136 2.81 16.01 3.98
N ALA A 137 1.59 15.48 4.04
CA ALA A 137 0.72 15.63 5.21
C ALA A 137 1.33 15.00 6.47
N MET A 138 1.98 13.83 6.35
CA MET A 138 2.72 13.19 7.47
C MET A 138 3.87 14.06 7.98
N ALA A 139 4.48 14.85 7.10
CA ALA A 139 5.51 15.84 7.48
C ALA A 139 4.92 17.15 8.05
N GLY A 140 3.65 17.14 8.48
CA GLY A 140 2.96 18.29 9.05
C GLY A 140 2.46 19.30 8.02
N GLY A 141 2.49 18.93 6.73
CA GLY A 141 2.10 19.79 5.62
C GLY A 141 3.21 20.74 5.17
N PRO A 142 2.97 21.50 4.09
CA PRO A 142 3.91 22.49 3.60
C PRO A 142 4.02 23.67 4.57
N ASP A 143 5.17 24.34 4.57
CA ASP A 143 5.31 25.64 5.24
C ASP A 143 4.74 26.78 4.37
N GLU A 144 4.79 28.01 4.85
CA GLU A 144 4.24 29.19 4.16
C GLU A 144 5.04 29.58 2.89
N PHE A 145 6.28 29.12 2.77
CA PHE A 145 7.18 29.41 1.65
C PHE A 145 7.31 28.24 0.68
N ALA A 146 6.58 27.14 0.88
CA ALA A 146 6.70 25.95 0.08
C ALA A 146 6.22 26.14 -1.37
N ASN A 147 7.05 25.77 -2.32
CA ASN A 147 6.69 25.75 -3.73
C ASN A 147 6.13 24.37 -4.13
N LEU A 148 4.83 24.21 -3.99
CA LEU A 148 4.13 22.96 -4.29
C LEU A 148 4.04 22.64 -5.81
N ASP A 149 4.42 23.56 -6.69
CA ASP A 149 4.44 23.32 -8.12
C ASP A 149 5.77 22.71 -8.61
N ASN A 150 6.74 22.55 -7.72
CA ASN A 150 8.05 21.97 -8.01
C ASN A 150 8.47 20.86 -7.05
N VAL A 151 7.52 20.14 -6.47
CA VAL A 151 7.83 19.01 -5.58
C VAL A 151 8.56 17.93 -6.37
N THR A 152 9.67 17.45 -5.82
CA THR A 152 10.52 16.46 -6.49
C THR A 152 10.62 15.19 -5.63
N ILE A 153 10.41 14.04 -6.24
CA ILE A 153 10.73 12.74 -5.64
C ILE A 153 12.06 12.28 -6.22
N ILE A 154 13.03 12.06 -5.37
CA ILE A 154 14.26 11.35 -5.73
C ILE A 154 14.03 9.88 -5.44
N ARG A 155 14.07 9.06 -6.47
CA ARG A 155 13.86 7.61 -6.41
C ARG A 155 15.13 6.88 -6.81
N LYS A 156 15.51 5.90 -6.02
CA LYS A 156 16.64 5.03 -6.32
C LYS A 156 16.16 3.73 -6.96
N ASN A 157 16.56 3.48 -8.20
CA ASN A 157 16.33 2.23 -8.92
C ASN A 157 17.66 1.50 -9.10
N GLY A 158 17.97 0.55 -8.22
CA GLY A 158 19.30 -0.07 -8.21
C GLY A 158 20.40 0.96 -7.91
N ASN A 159 21.28 1.21 -8.88
CA ASN A 159 22.36 2.22 -8.78
C ASN A 159 22.00 3.58 -9.41
N GLU A 160 20.85 3.69 -10.06
CA GLU A 160 20.42 4.92 -10.70
C GLU A 160 19.52 5.75 -9.80
N LEU A 161 19.71 7.07 -9.80
CA LEU A 161 18.83 8.03 -9.15
C LEU A 161 17.99 8.73 -10.23
N SER A 162 16.68 8.67 -10.07
CA SER A 162 15.74 9.40 -10.91
C SER A 162 15.06 10.52 -10.13
N ALA A 163 14.92 11.69 -10.74
CA ALA A 163 14.20 12.82 -10.19
C ALA A 163 12.87 13.01 -10.91
N LEU A 164 11.78 12.82 -10.19
CA LEU A 164 10.41 12.93 -10.70
C LEU A 164 9.78 14.21 -10.14
N ARG A 165 9.39 15.15 -11.01
CA ARG A 165 8.78 16.42 -10.60
C ARG A 165 7.28 16.38 -10.70
N PHE A 166 6.61 16.95 -9.69
CA PHE A 166 5.16 16.99 -9.57
C PHE A 166 4.66 18.38 -9.20
N ARG A 167 3.47 18.74 -9.73
CA ARG A 167 2.76 19.97 -9.39
C ARG A 167 1.60 19.61 -8.48
N LEU A 168 1.68 20.02 -7.22
CA LEU A 168 0.66 19.73 -6.21
C LEU A 168 -0.14 20.96 -5.77
N GLY A 169 0.20 22.17 -6.26
CA GLY A 169 -0.43 23.40 -5.82
C GLY A 169 -1.95 23.40 -5.97
N GLY A 170 -2.48 22.86 -7.07
CA GLY A 170 -3.92 22.68 -7.27
C GLY A 170 -4.53 21.64 -6.33
N ALA A 171 -3.85 20.51 -6.14
CA ALA A 171 -4.31 19.42 -5.29
C ALA A 171 -4.46 19.84 -3.83
N MET A 172 -3.50 20.60 -3.32
CA MET A 172 -3.48 21.06 -1.93
C MET A 172 -4.46 22.20 -1.65
N LYS A 173 -4.97 22.88 -2.69
CA LYS A 173 -6.00 23.93 -2.59
C LYS A 173 -7.42 23.39 -2.80
N GLY A 174 -7.59 22.07 -2.92
CA GLY A 174 -8.90 21.45 -3.15
C GLY A 174 -9.39 21.52 -4.61
N ASN A 175 -8.61 22.06 -5.53
CA ASN A 175 -8.93 22.14 -6.96
C ASN A 175 -8.28 20.94 -7.69
N LEU A 176 -8.73 19.74 -7.34
CA LEU A 176 -8.22 18.51 -7.92
C LEU A 176 -9.20 17.93 -8.92
N SER A 177 -8.84 17.92 -10.20
CA SER A 177 -9.60 17.14 -11.20
C SER A 177 -9.34 15.64 -10.96
N GLU A 178 -10.27 14.78 -11.39
CA GLU A 178 -10.08 13.33 -11.28
C GLU A 178 -8.78 12.83 -11.97
N GLU A 179 -8.44 13.44 -13.10
CA GLU A 179 -7.19 13.12 -13.82
C GLU A 179 -5.96 13.50 -13.01
N ALA A 180 -5.97 14.69 -12.38
CA ALA A 180 -4.88 15.13 -11.52
C ALA A 180 -4.77 14.26 -10.26
N ALA A 181 -5.90 13.78 -9.71
CA ALA A 181 -5.91 12.84 -8.59
C ALA A 181 -5.26 11.50 -8.96
N ARG A 182 -5.54 10.99 -10.15
CA ARG A 182 -4.94 9.74 -10.66
C ARG A 182 -3.45 9.89 -11.00
N ALA A 183 -3.01 11.11 -11.29
CA ALA A 183 -1.62 11.42 -11.58
C ALA A 183 -0.73 11.56 -10.33
N ILE A 184 -1.32 11.59 -9.12
CA ILE A 184 -0.56 11.65 -7.88
C ILE A 184 0.20 10.33 -7.69
N PRO A 185 1.54 10.35 -7.63
CA PRO A 185 2.30 9.13 -7.53
C PRO A 185 2.20 8.51 -6.15
N GLN A 186 2.29 7.19 -6.09
CA GLN A 186 2.57 6.48 -4.85
C GLN A 186 4.06 6.57 -4.52
N ILE A 187 4.33 6.76 -3.24
CA ILE A 187 5.67 6.71 -2.69
C ILE A 187 6.16 5.26 -2.70
N GLN A 188 7.45 5.09 -2.97
CA GLN A 188 8.12 3.79 -2.90
C GLN A 188 9.15 3.80 -1.77
N THR A 189 9.53 2.61 -1.32
CA THR A 189 10.60 2.45 -0.33
C THR A 189 11.89 3.12 -0.80
N GLY A 190 12.48 3.94 0.07
CA GLY A 190 13.70 4.67 -0.22
C GLY A 190 13.51 5.99 -0.97
N ASP A 191 12.28 6.39 -1.31
CA ASP A 191 12.01 7.69 -1.92
C ASP A 191 12.39 8.84 -0.98
N THR A 192 12.93 9.90 -1.56
CA THR A 192 13.11 11.19 -0.86
C THR A 192 12.26 12.26 -1.55
N VAL A 193 11.28 12.76 -0.82
CA VAL A 193 10.41 13.86 -1.25
C VAL A 193 11.05 15.18 -0.88
N ILE A 194 11.31 16.03 -1.86
CA ILE A 194 11.87 17.38 -1.68
C ILE A 194 10.79 18.39 -1.99
N VAL A 195 10.45 19.21 -1.00
CA VAL A 195 9.54 20.35 -1.16
C VAL A 195 10.38 21.62 -1.12
N PRO A 196 10.59 22.31 -2.26
CA PRO A 196 11.40 23.51 -2.33
C PRO A 196 10.71 24.76 -1.81
#